data_4837f10c43d48bcad48a8290abb1f47b
#
_entry.id   4837f10c43d48bcad48a8290abb1f47b
#
_cell.length_a   1.000
_cell.length_b   1.000
_cell.length_c   1.000
_cell.angle_alpha   90.00
_cell.angle_beta   90.00
_cell.angle_gamma   90.00
#
_symmetry.space_group_name_H-M   'P 1'
#
loop_
_entity.id
_entity.type
_entity.pdbx_description
1 polymer ?
#
loop_
_entity_poly.entity_id
_entity_poly.type
_entity_poly.pdbx_seq_one_letter_code
_entity_poly.pdbx_strand_id
1 'polypeptide(L)' 'MNAELKQKVLEAFREKSQGEKKRFYVKEVIKWLPEDDRHAIQEAIKELTEEETVRYWSSGSTTFLVLPEFFPKE' A
#
# COMPACT_ATOMS: atom_id res chain seq x y z
N MET A 1 -3.84 -17.35 -2.49
CA MET A 1 -3.20 -16.38 -3.37
C MET A 1 -4.23 -15.54 -4.07
N ASN A 2 -4.07 -14.24 -4.03
CA ASN A 2 -5.06 -13.34 -4.59
C ASN A 2 -4.39 -12.27 -5.45
N ALA A 3 -3.93 -12.68 -6.62
CA ALA A 3 -3.23 -11.80 -7.53
C ALA A 3 -4.13 -10.64 -7.99
N GLU A 4 -5.41 -10.90 -8.13
CA GLU A 4 -6.34 -9.84 -8.51
C GLU A 4 -6.43 -8.75 -7.45
N LEU A 5 -6.48 -9.16 -6.19
CA LEU A 5 -6.56 -8.20 -5.10
C LEU A 5 -5.24 -7.44 -4.96
N LYS A 6 -4.12 -8.11 -5.15
CA LYS A 6 -2.82 -7.44 -5.17
C LYS A 6 -2.79 -6.36 -6.25
N GLN A 7 -3.29 -6.69 -7.42
CA GLN A 7 -3.34 -5.75 -8.53
C GLN A 7 -4.24 -4.56 -8.20
N LYS A 8 -5.40 -4.82 -7.60
CA LYS A 8 -6.32 -3.77 -7.20
C LYS A 8 -5.67 -2.83 -6.18
N VAL A 9 -4.98 -3.39 -5.20
CA VAL A 9 -4.31 -2.59 -4.18
C VAL A 9 -3.21 -1.74 -4.82
N LEU A 10 -2.42 -2.34 -5.70
CA LEU A 10 -1.34 -1.61 -6.36
C LEU A 10 -1.87 -0.48 -7.23
N GLU A 11 -2.93 -0.74 -7.98
CA GLU A 11 -3.53 0.29 -8.82
C GLU A 11 -4.10 1.43 -7.99
N ALA A 12 -4.71 1.09 -6.86
CA ALA A 12 -5.23 2.11 -5.95
C ALA A 12 -4.08 2.98 -5.42
N PHE A 13 -2.96 2.36 -5.07
CA PHE A 13 -1.78 3.11 -4.63
C PHE A 13 -1.30 4.07 -5.70
N ARG A 14 -1.19 3.61 -6.93
CA ARG A 14 -0.72 4.44 -8.02
C ARG A 14 -1.65 5.62 -8.26
N GLU A 15 -2.94 5.36 -8.23
CA GLU A 15 -3.93 6.41 -8.43
C GLU A 15 -3.89 7.44 -7.32
N LYS A 16 -3.88 6.98 -6.07
CA LYS A 16 -3.87 7.89 -4.93
C LYS A 16 -2.57 8.66 -4.81
N SER A 17 -1.47 8.06 -5.28
CA SER A 17 -0.16 8.69 -5.20
C SER A 17 0.07 9.77 -6.23
N GLN A 18 -0.85 9.94 -7.18
CA GLN A 18 -0.73 11.00 -8.17
C GLN A 18 -1.00 12.37 -7.57
N GLY A 19 -1.67 12.41 -6.41
CA GLY A 19 -1.91 13.66 -5.71
C GLY A 19 -0.70 14.08 -4.89
N GLU A 20 -0.92 14.98 -3.95
CA GLU A 20 0.14 15.47 -3.08
C GLU A 20 0.59 14.44 -2.07
N LYS A 21 -0.34 13.59 -1.64
CA LYS A 21 -0.05 12.59 -0.62
C LYS A 21 0.56 11.36 -1.29
N LYS A 22 1.75 10.98 -0.83
CA LYS A 22 2.46 9.83 -1.36
C LYS A 22 2.55 8.68 -0.34
N ARG A 23 2.21 8.96 0.91
CA ARG A 23 2.30 7.99 1.99
C ARG A 23 0.92 7.70 2.52
N PHE A 24 0.66 6.44 2.81
CA PHE A 24 -0.66 6.03 3.27
C PHE A 24 -0.54 5.02 4.40
N TYR A 25 -1.51 5.05 5.31
CA TYR A 25 -1.61 4.04 6.35
C TYR A 25 -2.29 2.80 5.80
N VAL A 26 -2.03 1.67 6.45
CA VAL A 26 -2.71 0.42 6.11
C VAL A 26 -4.23 0.61 6.21
N LYS A 27 -4.69 1.33 7.24
CA LYS A 27 -6.11 1.61 7.41
C LYS A 27 -6.72 2.31 6.20
N GLU A 28 -5.98 3.22 5.61
CA GLU A 28 -6.48 3.95 4.43
C GLU A 28 -6.66 3.02 3.25
N VAL A 29 -5.69 2.12 3.05
CA VAL A 29 -5.77 1.16 1.96
C VAL A 29 -7.00 0.26 2.12
N ILE A 30 -7.27 -0.16 3.34
CA ILE A 30 -8.43 -0.99 3.62
C ILE A 30 -9.73 -0.23 3.27
N LYS A 31 -9.76 1.06 3.55
CA LYS A 31 -10.92 1.89 3.24
C LYS A 31 -11.12 2.09 1.74
N TRP A 32 -10.06 2.01 0.97
CA TRP A 32 -10.17 2.16 -0.49
C TRP A 32 -10.94 1.01 -1.12
N LEU A 33 -10.92 -0.15 -0.47
CA LEU A 33 -11.54 -1.36 -1.01
C LEU A 33 -12.51 -1.94 0.02
N PRO A 34 -13.59 -1.20 0.32
CA PRO A 34 -14.52 -1.65 1.38
C PRO A 34 -15.28 -2.93 1.04
N GLU A 35 -15.29 -3.30 -0.25
CA GLU A 35 -15.96 -4.52 -0.68
C GLU A 35 -15.12 -5.77 -0.43
N ASP A 36 -13.83 -5.59 -0.21
CA ASP A 36 -12.92 -6.70 -0.01
C ASP A 36 -12.67 -6.95 1.46
N ASP A 37 -12.32 -8.20 1.78
CA ASP A 37 -12.03 -8.59 3.15
C ASP A 37 -10.77 -7.90 3.64
N ARG A 38 -10.86 -7.32 4.84
CA ARG A 38 -9.73 -6.62 5.45
C ARG A 38 -8.49 -7.52 5.56
N HIS A 39 -8.69 -8.77 5.94
CA HIS A 39 -7.59 -9.72 6.06
C HIS A 39 -6.91 -9.96 4.72
N ALA A 40 -7.72 -10.12 3.68
CA ALA A 40 -7.18 -10.35 2.34
C ALA A 40 -6.39 -9.13 1.86
N ILE A 41 -6.88 -7.93 2.16
CA ILE A 41 -6.18 -6.71 1.80
C ILE A 41 -4.83 -6.63 2.52
N GLN A 42 -4.81 -6.96 3.80
CA GLN A 42 -3.57 -6.96 4.58
C GLN A 42 -2.57 -7.97 4.02
N GLU A 43 -3.03 -9.14 3.62
CA GLU A 43 -2.16 -10.12 3.00
C GLU A 43 -1.61 -9.64 1.67
N ALA A 44 -2.46 -8.98 0.87
CA ALA A 44 -2.01 -8.42 -0.39
C ALA A 44 -0.92 -7.37 -0.17
N ILE A 45 -1.11 -6.50 0.83
CA ILE A 45 -0.11 -5.50 1.18
C ILE A 45 1.19 -6.17 1.60
N LYS A 46 1.10 -7.21 2.41
CA LYS A 46 2.28 -7.93 2.86
C LYS A 46 3.04 -8.52 1.68
N GLU A 47 2.34 -9.14 0.75
CA GLU A 47 2.98 -9.71 -0.43
C GLU A 47 3.64 -8.64 -1.29
N LEU A 48 2.97 -7.50 -1.45
CA LEU A 48 3.52 -6.41 -2.22
C LEU A 48 4.80 -5.86 -1.59
N THR A 49 4.84 -5.80 -0.26
CA THR A 49 6.04 -5.34 0.43
C THR A 49 7.16 -6.36 0.36
N GLU A 50 6.83 -7.64 0.38
CA GLU A 50 7.83 -8.70 0.24
C GLU A 50 8.44 -8.71 -1.16
N GLU A 51 7.64 -8.33 -2.16
CA GLU A 51 8.11 -8.23 -3.53
C GLU A 51 8.78 -6.89 -3.82
N GLU A 52 8.78 -6.01 -2.83
CA GLU A 52 9.31 -4.66 -2.95
C GLU A 52 8.53 -3.80 -3.96
N THR A 53 7.31 -4.19 -4.26
CA THR A 53 6.43 -3.38 -5.13
C THR A 53 5.85 -2.20 -4.36
N VAL A 54 5.67 -2.39 -3.05
CA VAL A 54 5.28 -1.33 -2.10
C VAL A 54 6.28 -1.43 -0.96
N ARG A 55 6.66 -0.31 -0.37
CA ARG A 55 7.63 -0.30 0.70
C ARG A 55 7.04 0.28 1.98
N TYR A 56 7.56 -0.21 3.10
CA TYR A 56 7.23 0.36 4.39
C TYR A 56 8.16 1.54 4.67
N TRP A 57 7.60 2.61 5.18
CA TRP A 57 8.38 3.75 5.63
C TRP A 57 8.00 4.03 7.07
N SER A 58 8.92 3.80 7.99
CA SER A 58 8.70 4.09 9.40
C SER A 58 9.15 5.51 9.71
N SER A 59 8.29 6.24 10.41
CA SER A 59 8.60 7.59 10.86
C SER A 59 8.21 7.65 12.33
N GLY A 60 9.19 7.56 13.21
CA GLY A 60 8.94 7.46 14.63
C GLY A 60 8.20 6.19 14.94
N SER A 61 7.05 6.31 15.59
CA SER A 61 6.23 5.15 15.95
C SER A 61 5.18 4.82 14.87
N THR A 62 5.21 5.54 13.75
CA THR A 62 4.22 5.38 12.71
C THR A 62 4.83 4.70 11.49
N THR A 63 4.10 3.77 10.91
CA THR A 63 4.52 3.08 9.69
C THR A 63 3.59 3.46 8.56
N PHE A 64 4.19 3.90 7.46
CA PHE A 64 3.46 4.24 6.25
C PHE A 64 3.78 3.25 5.14
N LEU A 65 2.91 3.22 4.15
CA LEU A 65 3.14 2.46 2.92
C LEU A 65 3.35 3.46 1.79
N VAL A 66 4.40 3.25 1.01
CA VAL A 66 4.68 4.11 -0.15
C VAL A 66 5.10 3.24 -1.33
N LEU A 67 4.91 3.77 -2.53
CA LEU A 67 5.46 3.12 -3.71
C LEU A 67 6.97 3.37 -3.75
N PRO A 68 7.75 2.41 -4.27
CA PRO A 68 9.21 2.55 -4.30
C PRO A 68 9.67 3.80 -5.02
N GLU A 69 8.95 4.22 -6.06
CA GLU A 69 9.32 5.41 -6.82
C GLU A 69 9.16 6.70 -6.04
N PHE A 70 8.38 6.66 -4.97
CA PHE A 70 8.17 7.81 -4.09
C PHE A 70 8.87 7.65 -2.75
N PHE A 71 9.60 6.56 -2.57
CA PHE A 71 10.32 6.33 -1.33
C PHE A 71 11.48 7.32 -1.22
N PRO A 72 11.61 8.02 -0.08
CA PRO A 72 12.66 9.01 0.05
C PRO A 72 14.03 8.38 -0.02
N LYS A 73 14.91 9.03 -0.76
CA LYS A 73 16.30 8.63 -0.84
C LYS A 73 17.12 9.51 0.07
N GLU A 74 18.02 8.90 0.78
CA GLU A 74 18.91 9.65 1.65
C GLU A 74 20.27 9.83 1.04
#